data_42aba21c6d9b9bb5b27375e536fbd936
#
_entry.id   42aba21c6d9b9bb5b27375e536fbd936
#
_cell.length_a   1.000
_cell.length_b   1.000
_cell.length_c   1.000
_cell.angle_alpha   90.00
_cell.angle_beta   90.00
_cell.angle_gamma   90.00
#
_symmetry.space_group_name_H-M   'P 1'
#
loop_
_entity.id
_entity.type
_entity.pdbx_description
1 polymer ?
#
loop_
_entity_poly.entity_id
_entity_poly.type
_entity_poly.pdbx_seq_one_letter_code
_entity_poly.pdbx_strand_id
1 'polypeptide(L)'
;VPLAGGLIPWIDKQLDNGQTREEWKGQAETNKILGTANTISVDGLCVRIGALRCHSQAFTIKLKKDVSIPTVEELLAAHNPWAKVVPNDRDITMRELTPAAVTGTLTTPVGRLRKLNMGPEYLSAFTVGDQLLWGAAEPLRRMLRQLA
;
A
#
# COMPACT_ATOMS: atom_id res chain seq x y z
N VAL A 1 0.19 -19.33 -16.79
CA VAL A 1 1.24 -19.68 -15.83
C VAL A 1 0.57 -20.00 -14.49
N PRO A 2 0.88 -21.17 -13.86
CA PRO A 2 0.35 -21.50 -12.53
C PRO A 2 0.79 -20.47 -11.48
N LEU A 3 -0.15 -19.98 -10.67
CA LEU A 3 0.10 -18.98 -9.63
C LEU A 3 0.01 -19.56 -8.21
N ALA A 4 -0.73 -20.63 -8.01
CA ALA A 4 -0.89 -21.25 -6.70
C ALA A 4 0.49 -21.69 -6.14
N GLY A 5 0.82 -21.21 -4.95
CA GLY A 5 2.11 -21.46 -4.30
C GLY A 5 3.32 -20.76 -4.93
N GLY A 6 3.10 -19.84 -5.89
CA GLY A 6 4.15 -19.12 -6.60
C GLY A 6 3.95 -17.62 -6.62
N LEU A 7 4.84 -16.93 -7.33
CA LEU A 7 4.73 -15.52 -7.66
C LEU A 7 5.19 -15.28 -9.10
N ILE A 8 4.69 -14.20 -9.72
CA ILE A 8 5.07 -13.79 -11.06
C ILE A 8 5.51 -12.32 -10.98
N PRO A 9 6.80 -11.99 -11.17
CA PRO A 9 7.30 -10.62 -11.06
C PRO A 9 7.07 -9.82 -12.34
N TRP A 10 5.85 -9.87 -12.87
CA TRP A 10 5.43 -9.17 -14.08
C TRP A 10 3.92 -8.99 -14.12
N ILE A 11 3.48 -7.76 -14.38
CA ILE A 11 2.06 -7.44 -14.58
C ILE A 11 1.93 -6.45 -15.74
N ASP A 12 1.06 -6.77 -16.74
CA ASP A 12 0.73 -5.93 -17.89
C ASP A 12 1.88 -5.80 -18.93
N LYS A 13 1.78 -4.82 -19.82
CA LYS A 13 2.66 -4.61 -20.97
C LYS A 13 4.01 -4.02 -20.55
N GLN A 14 5.05 -4.42 -21.28
CA GLN A 14 6.35 -3.76 -21.18
C GLN A 14 6.32 -2.37 -21.81
N LEU A 15 6.99 -1.41 -21.18
CA LEU A 15 7.28 -0.07 -21.69
C LEU A 15 8.75 0.02 -22.13
N ASP A 16 9.06 1.06 -22.91
CA ASP A 16 10.39 1.24 -23.52
C ASP A 16 11.53 1.44 -22.50
N ASN A 17 11.19 1.89 -21.30
CA ASN A 17 12.15 2.10 -20.20
C ASN A 17 12.37 0.84 -19.33
N GLY A 18 11.76 -0.30 -19.70
CA GLY A 18 11.86 -1.55 -18.97
C GLY A 18 10.84 -1.75 -17.85
N GLN A 19 10.06 -0.72 -17.50
CA GLN A 19 8.92 -0.88 -16.59
C GLN A 19 7.79 -1.65 -17.26
N THR A 20 6.90 -2.20 -16.44
CA THR A 20 5.56 -2.57 -16.91
C THR A 20 4.63 -1.36 -16.83
N ARG A 21 3.52 -1.40 -17.57
CA ARG A 21 2.49 -0.37 -17.48
C ARG A 21 1.90 -0.25 -16.08
N GLU A 22 1.81 -1.35 -15.35
CA GLU A 22 1.31 -1.35 -13.97
C GLU A 22 2.27 -0.62 -13.01
N GLU A 23 3.57 -0.77 -13.19
CA GLU A 23 4.59 -0.04 -12.43
C GLU A 23 4.56 1.45 -12.74
N TRP A 24 4.44 1.83 -14.01
CA TRP A 24 4.27 3.23 -14.42
C TRP A 24 3.04 3.88 -13.79
N LYS A 25 1.91 3.15 -13.69
CA LYS A 25 0.70 3.64 -13.03
C LYS A 25 0.94 4.04 -11.58
N GLY A 26 1.82 3.36 -10.87
CA GLY A 26 2.15 3.67 -9.48
C GLY A 26 2.47 5.15 -9.29
N GLN A 27 3.35 5.73 -10.13
CA GLN A 27 3.67 7.14 -10.08
C GLN A 27 2.54 8.03 -10.61
N ALA A 28 1.98 7.68 -11.76
CA ALA A 28 0.97 8.50 -12.43
C ALA A 28 -0.30 8.66 -11.58
N GLU A 29 -0.81 7.56 -11.05
CA GLU A 29 -2.05 7.56 -10.25
C GLU A 29 -1.82 8.16 -8.85
N THR A 30 -0.70 7.88 -8.20
CA THR A 30 -0.36 8.48 -6.90
C THR A 30 -0.38 10.01 -6.99
N ASN A 31 0.31 10.58 -7.97
CA ASN A 31 0.38 12.03 -8.13
C ASN A 31 -0.98 12.63 -8.53
N LYS A 32 -1.76 11.94 -9.35
CA LYS A 32 -3.11 12.34 -9.72
C LYS A 32 -4.06 12.36 -8.53
N ILE A 33 -4.04 11.31 -7.70
CA ILE A 33 -4.91 11.19 -6.51
C ILE A 33 -4.54 12.24 -5.47
N LEU A 34 -3.26 12.49 -5.26
CA LEU A 34 -2.77 13.48 -4.29
C LEU A 34 -2.86 14.92 -4.80
N GLY A 35 -3.13 15.14 -6.08
CA GLY A 35 -3.18 16.49 -6.68
C GLY A 35 -1.86 17.25 -6.53
N THR A 36 -0.71 16.56 -6.66
CA THR A 36 0.59 17.16 -6.40
C THR A 36 0.98 18.20 -7.45
N ALA A 37 1.44 19.38 -6.99
CA ALA A 37 1.97 20.41 -7.88
C ALA A 37 3.35 20.02 -8.45
N ASN A 38 4.16 19.31 -7.66
CA ASN A 38 5.43 18.74 -8.07
C ASN A 38 5.35 17.22 -7.98
N THR A 39 5.83 16.54 -9.01
CA THR A 39 5.80 15.07 -9.05
C THR A 39 6.57 14.45 -7.89
N ILE A 40 5.89 13.61 -7.13
CA ILE A 40 6.51 12.70 -6.18
C ILE A 40 6.99 11.49 -6.97
N SER A 41 8.29 11.19 -6.90
CA SER A 41 8.85 10.01 -7.55
C SER A 41 8.37 8.74 -6.84
N VAL A 42 7.74 7.85 -7.60
CA VAL A 42 7.27 6.54 -7.15
C VAL A 42 7.71 5.51 -8.18
N ASP A 43 8.36 4.46 -7.73
CA ASP A 43 8.75 3.33 -8.57
C ASP A 43 8.71 2.03 -7.76
N GLY A 44 8.71 0.90 -8.44
CA GLY A 44 8.70 -0.41 -7.81
C GLY A 44 8.54 -1.54 -8.80
N LEU A 45 8.47 -2.77 -8.29
CA LEU A 45 8.16 -3.95 -9.06
C LEU A 45 6.76 -4.45 -8.71
N CYS A 46 5.93 -4.65 -9.73
CA CYS A 46 4.61 -5.23 -9.57
C CYS A 46 4.67 -6.74 -9.68
N VAL A 47 4.22 -7.42 -8.62
CA VAL A 47 4.31 -8.88 -8.50
C VAL A 47 2.92 -9.46 -8.26
N ARG A 48 2.53 -10.45 -9.07
CA ARG A 48 1.35 -11.28 -8.76
C ARG A 48 1.73 -12.35 -7.75
N ILE A 49 0.91 -12.46 -6.73
CA ILE A 49 1.04 -13.49 -5.68
C ILE A 49 -0.24 -14.31 -5.59
N GLY A 50 -0.16 -15.49 -4.98
CA GLY A 50 -1.30 -16.40 -4.79
C GLY A 50 -2.33 -15.96 -3.73
N ALA A 51 -2.48 -14.65 -3.49
CA ALA A 51 -3.53 -14.11 -2.63
C ALA A 51 -4.84 -13.97 -3.41
N LEU A 52 -5.96 -14.42 -2.81
CA LEU A 52 -7.24 -14.52 -3.52
C LEU A 52 -7.84 -13.14 -3.86
N ARG A 53 -7.66 -12.12 -3.01
CA ARG A 53 -8.36 -10.85 -3.18
C ARG A 53 -7.69 -9.59 -2.64
N CYS A 54 -6.57 -9.70 -1.96
CA CYS A 54 -5.91 -8.57 -1.32
C CYS A 54 -4.69 -8.11 -2.11
N HIS A 55 -4.40 -6.81 -2.01
CA HIS A 55 -3.13 -6.23 -2.39
C HIS A 55 -2.26 -6.04 -1.16
N SER A 56 -0.96 -6.28 -1.31
CA SER A 56 0.05 -6.03 -0.28
C SER A 56 1.15 -5.15 -0.88
N GLN A 57 1.64 -4.19 -0.11
CA GLN A 57 2.66 -3.27 -0.55
C GLN A 57 3.75 -3.11 0.52
N ALA A 58 4.99 -3.35 0.13
CA ALA A 58 6.16 -3.04 0.94
C ALA A 58 6.79 -1.75 0.43
N PHE A 59 7.01 -0.78 1.32
CA PHE A 59 7.52 0.54 0.98
C PHE A 59 8.91 0.78 1.54
N THR A 60 9.73 1.43 0.73
CA THR A 60 10.86 2.23 1.14
C THR A 60 10.53 3.69 0.85
N ILE A 61 10.45 4.51 1.89
CA ILE A 61 9.99 5.90 1.79
C ILE A 61 11.13 6.83 2.20
N LYS A 62 11.47 7.79 1.33
CA LYS A 62 12.34 8.90 1.68
C LYS A 62 11.52 10.13 2.01
N LEU A 63 11.58 10.58 3.25
CA LEU A 63 10.95 11.82 3.70
C LEU A 63 11.81 13.03 3.36
N LYS A 64 11.22 14.22 3.32
CA LYS A 64 11.94 15.49 3.12
C LYS A 64 12.83 15.86 4.30
N LYS A 65 12.57 15.33 5.48
CA LYS A 65 13.32 15.52 6.73
C LYS A 65 13.19 14.30 7.62
N ASP A 66 14.03 14.19 8.62
CA ASP A 66 13.89 13.20 9.68
C ASP A 66 12.60 13.47 10.47
N VAL A 67 11.76 12.43 10.61
CA VAL A 67 10.53 12.43 11.41
C VAL A 67 10.55 11.18 12.27
N SER A 68 10.26 11.30 13.55
CA SER A 68 10.26 10.15 14.47
C SER A 68 9.18 9.12 14.09
N ILE A 69 9.42 7.85 14.37
CA ILE A 69 8.42 6.79 14.10
C ILE A 69 7.12 7.04 14.87
N PRO A 70 7.14 7.38 16.19
CA PRO A 70 5.91 7.71 16.90
C PRO A 70 5.08 8.83 16.24
N THR A 71 5.74 9.89 15.75
CA THR A 71 5.03 10.96 15.01
C THR A 71 4.39 10.45 13.73
N VAL A 72 5.07 9.55 12.99
CA VAL A 72 4.48 8.94 11.77
C VAL A 72 3.27 8.08 12.14
N GLU A 73 3.36 7.29 13.21
CA GLU A 73 2.27 6.44 13.70
C GLU A 73 1.05 7.28 14.14
N GLU A 74 1.27 8.38 14.86
CA GLU A 74 0.22 9.32 15.25
C GLU A 74 -0.49 9.93 14.04
N LEU A 75 0.27 10.40 13.05
CA LEU A 75 -0.28 10.95 11.80
C LEU A 75 -1.11 9.94 11.02
N LEU A 76 -0.64 8.70 10.92
CA LEU A 76 -1.37 7.62 10.25
C LEU A 76 -2.66 7.26 11.00
N ALA A 77 -2.60 7.14 12.31
CA ALA A 77 -3.75 6.82 13.15
C ALA A 77 -4.84 7.91 13.11
N ALA A 78 -4.44 9.17 13.01
CA ALA A 78 -5.35 10.30 12.94
C ALA A 78 -5.92 10.56 11.54
N HIS A 79 -5.38 9.94 10.48
CA HIS A 79 -5.70 10.29 9.10
C HIS A 79 -7.14 9.95 8.70
N ASN A 80 -7.60 8.75 9.01
CA ASN A 80 -8.96 8.30 8.70
C ASN A 80 -9.34 7.04 9.50
N PRO A 81 -10.64 6.69 9.60
CA PRO A 81 -11.10 5.56 10.40
C PRO A 81 -10.74 4.17 9.84
N TRP A 82 -10.23 4.08 8.62
CA TRP A 82 -9.84 2.82 8.00
C TRP A 82 -8.36 2.51 8.19
N ALA A 83 -7.53 3.53 8.38
CA ALA A 83 -6.10 3.36 8.66
C ALA A 83 -5.93 2.81 10.08
N LYS A 84 -5.26 1.67 10.20
CA LYS A 84 -4.93 1.03 11.48
C LYS A 84 -3.43 0.89 11.58
N VAL A 85 -2.81 1.56 12.55
CA VAL A 85 -1.39 1.35 12.84
C VAL A 85 -1.22 0.01 13.54
N VAL A 86 -0.35 -0.83 13.00
CA VAL A 86 0.04 -2.13 13.58
C VAL A 86 1.44 -1.98 14.18
N PRO A 87 1.60 -2.21 15.46
CA PRO A 87 2.90 -2.14 16.13
C PRO A 87 3.96 -3.00 15.44
N ASN A 88 5.21 -2.55 15.44
CA ASN A 88 6.31 -3.30 14.87
C ASN A 88 6.75 -4.45 15.78
N ASP A 89 5.82 -5.32 16.09
CA ASP A 89 5.95 -6.55 16.86
C ASP A 89 5.75 -7.76 15.93
N ARG A 90 6.49 -8.83 16.14
CA ARG A 90 6.46 -10.02 15.29
C ARG A 90 5.08 -10.70 15.30
N ASP A 91 4.56 -10.98 16.46
CA ASP A 91 3.35 -11.81 16.59
C ASP A 91 2.09 -11.02 16.21
N ILE A 92 2.07 -9.73 16.53
CA ILE A 92 1.01 -8.82 16.10
C ILE A 92 1.05 -8.65 14.58
N THR A 93 2.23 -8.43 13.99
CA THR A 93 2.41 -8.32 12.54
C THR A 93 1.90 -9.57 11.81
N MET A 94 2.28 -10.75 12.29
CA MET A 94 1.86 -12.02 11.67
C MET A 94 0.37 -12.27 11.76
N ARG A 95 -0.29 -11.76 12.79
CA ARG A 95 -1.74 -11.91 12.99
C ARG A 95 -2.55 -10.86 12.23
N GLU A 96 -2.09 -9.60 12.18
CA GLU A 96 -2.92 -8.46 11.79
C GLU A 96 -2.53 -7.81 10.45
N LEU A 97 -1.31 -8.04 9.96
CA LEU A 97 -0.79 -7.40 8.74
C LEU A 97 -0.68 -8.40 7.58
N THR A 98 -1.74 -9.15 7.35
CA THR A 98 -1.79 -10.20 6.32
C THR A 98 -3.06 -10.13 5.47
N PRO A 99 -3.07 -10.66 4.24
CA PRO A 99 -4.26 -10.78 3.42
C PRO A 99 -5.44 -11.46 4.14
N ALA A 100 -5.16 -12.50 4.93
CA ALA A 100 -6.18 -13.21 5.69
C ALA A 100 -6.86 -12.32 6.74
N ALA A 101 -6.09 -11.46 7.41
CA ALA A 101 -6.62 -10.57 8.45
C ALA A 101 -7.55 -9.48 7.92
N VAL A 102 -7.36 -9.02 6.68
CA VAL A 102 -8.13 -7.90 6.11
C VAL A 102 -9.22 -8.34 5.14
N THR A 103 -9.23 -9.60 4.72
CA THR A 103 -10.25 -10.13 3.80
C THR A 103 -11.66 -9.88 4.34
N GLY A 104 -12.49 -9.22 3.54
CA GLY A 104 -13.87 -8.87 3.91
C GLY A 104 -14.00 -7.65 4.82
N THR A 105 -12.92 -6.92 5.08
CA THR A 105 -12.92 -5.69 5.91
C THR A 105 -12.53 -4.46 5.12
N LEU A 106 -12.95 -3.28 5.62
CA LEU A 106 -12.49 -1.98 5.11
C LEU A 106 -11.23 -1.48 5.83
N THR A 107 -10.71 -2.22 6.79
CA THR A 107 -9.48 -1.84 7.49
C THR A 107 -8.28 -1.94 6.56
N THR A 108 -7.48 -0.89 6.55
CA THR A 108 -6.19 -0.82 5.85
C THR A 108 -5.07 -0.71 6.90
N PRO A 109 -4.54 -1.83 7.38
CA PRO A 109 -3.48 -1.80 8.37
C PRO A 109 -2.17 -1.33 7.73
N VAL A 110 -1.43 -0.53 8.47
CA VAL A 110 -0.08 -0.06 8.14
C VAL A 110 0.84 -0.43 9.29
N GLY A 111 1.87 -1.18 9.00
CA GLY A 111 2.84 -1.64 10.00
C GLY A 111 4.23 -1.75 9.42
N ARG A 112 5.13 -2.44 10.15
CA ARG A 112 6.55 -2.52 9.82
C ARG A 112 7.21 -1.15 9.69
N LEU A 113 6.67 -0.18 10.44
CA LEU A 113 7.22 1.18 10.51
C LEU A 113 8.53 1.13 11.31
N ARG A 114 9.63 1.45 10.66
CA ARG A 114 10.94 1.59 11.26
C ARG A 114 11.85 2.42 10.40
N LYS A 115 12.88 3.01 11.00
CA LYS A 115 13.96 3.65 10.23
C LYS A 115 14.78 2.61 9.47
N LEU A 116 15.22 2.98 8.27
CA LEU A 116 16.11 2.17 7.44
C LEU A 116 17.57 2.57 7.66
N ASN A 117 18.50 1.66 7.34
CA ASN A 117 19.94 1.92 7.47
C ASN A 117 20.49 2.87 6.38
N MET A 118 19.63 3.38 5.50
CA MET A 118 20.01 4.29 4.42
C MET A 118 20.10 5.75 4.85
N GLY A 119 19.61 6.09 6.05
CA GLY A 119 19.62 7.43 6.61
C GLY A 119 18.39 7.71 7.48
N PRO A 120 18.46 8.78 8.31
CA PRO A 120 17.38 9.09 9.25
C PRO A 120 16.06 9.49 8.58
N GLU A 121 16.11 9.99 7.33
CA GLU A 121 14.94 10.33 6.54
C GLU A 121 14.26 9.12 5.86
N TYR A 122 14.90 7.93 5.87
CA TYR A 122 14.34 6.74 5.25
C TYR A 122 13.59 5.89 6.26
N LEU A 123 12.38 5.48 5.88
CA LEU A 123 11.56 4.56 6.66
C LEU A 123 10.99 3.44 5.78
N SER A 124 10.73 2.31 6.40
CA SER A 124 9.92 1.24 5.82
C SER A 124 8.47 1.38 6.27
N ALA A 125 7.57 0.89 5.45
CA ALA A 125 6.20 0.60 5.81
C ALA A 125 5.71 -0.63 5.05
N PHE A 126 4.70 -1.29 5.57
CA PHE A 126 3.98 -2.34 4.89
C PHE A 126 2.48 -2.12 5.09
N THR A 127 1.70 -2.30 4.03
CA THR A 127 0.24 -2.23 4.10
C THR A 127 -0.40 -3.37 3.30
N VAL A 128 -1.62 -3.69 3.65
CA VAL A 128 -2.45 -4.66 2.97
C VAL A 128 -3.90 -4.20 2.98
N GLY A 129 -4.66 -4.49 1.92
CA GLY A 129 -6.06 -4.09 1.83
C GLY A 129 -6.86 -5.02 0.93
N ASP A 130 -8.16 -5.11 1.19
CA ASP A 130 -9.08 -5.90 0.39
C ASP A 130 -9.45 -5.16 -0.89
N GLN A 131 -8.84 -5.56 -2.00
CA GLN A 131 -9.04 -4.91 -3.31
C GLN A 131 -10.46 -5.07 -3.86
N LEU A 132 -11.16 -6.16 -3.56
CA LEU A 132 -12.54 -6.33 -4.02
C LEU A 132 -13.51 -5.37 -3.32
N LEU A 133 -13.20 -4.97 -2.09
CA LEU A 133 -13.95 -3.91 -1.41
C LEU A 133 -13.50 -2.53 -1.89
N TRP A 134 -12.24 -2.17 -1.71
CA TRP A 134 -11.74 -0.83 -1.99
C TRP A 134 -11.71 -0.46 -3.47
N GLY A 135 -11.36 -1.40 -4.34
CA GLY A 135 -11.27 -1.19 -5.79
C GLY A 135 -12.58 -1.40 -6.55
N ALA A 136 -13.62 -1.94 -5.91
CA ALA A 136 -14.88 -2.28 -6.60
C ALA A 136 -16.13 -1.88 -5.81
N ALA A 137 -16.45 -2.57 -4.70
CA ALA A 137 -17.75 -2.44 -4.04
C ALA A 137 -17.92 -1.13 -3.27
N GLU A 138 -16.91 -0.69 -2.53
CA GLU A 138 -17.00 0.49 -1.64
C GLU A 138 -17.15 1.82 -2.39
N PRO A 139 -16.44 2.10 -3.49
CA PRO A 139 -16.67 3.31 -4.27
C PRO A 139 -18.12 3.43 -4.78
N LEU A 140 -18.69 2.33 -5.28
CA LEU A 140 -20.08 2.30 -5.75
C LEU A 140 -21.07 2.52 -4.61
N ARG A 141 -20.86 1.86 -3.46
CA ARG A 141 -21.69 2.06 -2.27
C ARG A 141 -21.67 3.51 -1.79
N ARG A 142 -20.50 4.15 -1.78
CA ARG A 142 -20.37 5.57 -1.40
C ARG A 142 -21.08 6.49 -2.37
N MET A 143 -20.96 6.23 -3.67
CA MET A 143 -21.65 7.02 -4.69
C MET A 143 -23.17 6.93 -4.51
N LEU A 144 -23.73 5.74 -4.29
CA LEU A 144 -25.16 5.56 -4.01
C LEU A 144 -25.62 6.37 -2.80
N ARG A 145 -24.82 6.40 -1.72
CA ARG A 145 -25.16 7.18 -0.52
C ARG A 145 -25.15 8.69 -0.73
N GLN A 146 -24.47 9.19 -1.74
CA GLN A 146 -24.48 10.61 -2.09
C GLN A 146 -25.70 11.00 -2.96
N LEU A 147 -26.31 10.01 -3.61
CA LEU A 147 -27.47 10.20 -4.47
C LEU A 147 -28.81 9.94 -3.75
N ALA A 148 -28.78 9.33 -2.58
CA ALA A 148 -29.93 9.06 -1.74
C ALA A 148 -30.11 10.11 -0.65
#